data_e9f007695bbf546eac618c48d44e3a26
#
_entry.id   e9f007695bbf546eac618c48d44e3a26
#
_cell.length_a   1.000
_cell.length_b   1.000
_cell.length_c   1.000
_cell.angle_alpha   90.00
_cell.angle_beta   90.00
_cell.angle_gamma   90.00
#
_symmetry.space_group_name_H-M   'P 1'
#
loop_
_entity.id
_entity.type
_entity.pdbx_description
1 polymer ?
#
loop_
_entity_poly.entity_id
_entity_poly.type
_entity_poly.pdbx_seq_one_letter_code
_entity_poly.pdbx_strand_id
1 'polypeptide(L)'
;MTGSNVQLFKRHNELASVDSVAVNDSVKRDSLGRAIIDTTKMDSLQLAIYHHNKLVDDSIHLDSVNKKKKNGIDAPVNFSANDSMVYDAQKKVAHLYGSSNVKYETMDLKSEKIALNMDSSIVHATGVFKDSTKQLTGTPTFAMGSDNYESDTMAFNFKTKKGLIRNVYTQQQEGFLRSERSKRNDNGEIFMQHGRYTTCDEKHPDFYLALSRAKVRPGKDVVFVPAYLVVADVPLPLAIPYGFFPFSKSY
;
A
#
# COMPACT_ATOMS: atom_id res chain seq x y z
N MET A 1 20.54 -24.82 -39.02
CA MET A 1 19.62 -23.80 -39.53
C MET A 1 19.25 -22.84 -38.43
N THR A 2 20.15 -21.92 -38.10
CA THR A 2 19.95 -20.88 -37.10
C THR A 2 20.88 -19.73 -37.44
N GLY A 3 20.42 -18.74 -38.18
CA GLY A 3 21.30 -17.65 -38.57
C GLY A 3 20.66 -16.43 -39.22
N SER A 4 19.33 -16.28 -39.16
CA SER A 4 18.68 -15.20 -39.94
C SER A 4 17.98 -14.10 -39.13
N ASN A 5 17.86 -14.22 -37.79
CA ASN A 5 17.09 -13.25 -37.01
C ASN A 5 17.91 -12.21 -36.22
N VAL A 6 19.23 -12.27 -36.26
CA VAL A 6 20.09 -11.30 -35.52
C VAL A 6 20.50 -10.11 -36.39
N GLN A 7 20.39 -10.22 -37.70
CA GLN A 7 20.80 -9.16 -38.64
C GLN A 7 19.75 -8.03 -38.81
N LEU A 8 18.48 -8.29 -38.55
CA LEU A 8 17.44 -7.25 -38.71
C LEU A 8 17.46 -6.20 -37.60
N PHE A 9 17.92 -6.56 -36.40
CA PHE A 9 17.98 -5.60 -35.27
C PHE A 9 19.20 -4.67 -35.33
N LYS A 10 20.26 -5.03 -36.03
CA LYS A 10 21.46 -4.18 -36.16
C LYS A 10 21.32 -3.07 -37.20
N ARG A 11 20.43 -3.22 -38.19
CA ARG A 11 20.22 -2.19 -39.21
C ARG A 11 19.34 -1.00 -38.77
N HIS A 12 18.61 -1.15 -37.68
CA HIS A 12 17.76 -0.04 -37.15
C HIS A 12 18.55 0.96 -36.31
N ASN A 13 19.72 0.58 -35.79
CA ASN A 13 20.54 1.48 -34.96
C ASN A 13 21.62 2.25 -35.76
N GLU A 14 21.90 1.90 -37.02
CA GLU A 14 22.90 2.60 -37.83
C GLU A 14 22.35 3.78 -38.64
N LEU A 15 21.03 3.98 -38.67
CA LEU A 15 20.40 5.15 -39.32
C LEU A 15 20.13 6.34 -38.37
N ALA A 16 20.57 6.26 -37.12
CA ALA A 16 20.38 7.32 -36.16
C ALA A 16 21.62 8.20 -35.91
N SER A 17 22.66 8.05 -36.75
CA SER A 17 23.86 8.93 -36.66
C SER A 17 24.03 9.73 -37.95
N VAL A 18 23.08 10.62 -38.22
CA VAL A 18 23.28 11.70 -39.21
C VAL A 18 23.12 13.01 -38.48
N ASP A 19 24.28 13.63 -38.35
CA ASP A 19 24.56 15.05 -38.16
C ASP A 19 23.93 15.81 -36.98
N SER A 20 24.79 16.09 -36.04
CA SER A 20 24.73 17.28 -35.18
C SER A 20 24.77 18.55 -36.04
N VAL A 21 23.65 18.95 -36.60
CA VAL A 21 23.46 20.29 -37.15
C VAL A 21 23.26 21.25 -35.98
N ALA A 22 24.14 22.24 -35.92
CA ALA A 22 24.09 23.35 -34.98
C ALA A 22 22.65 23.86 -34.81
N VAL A 23 22.15 23.83 -33.57
CA VAL A 23 20.82 24.32 -33.22
C VAL A 23 20.81 25.82 -33.35
N ASN A 24 20.25 26.31 -34.43
CA ASN A 24 19.94 27.74 -34.60
C ASN A 24 18.69 28.04 -33.75
N ASP A 25 18.76 29.04 -32.91
CA ASP A 25 17.81 29.43 -31.85
C ASP A 25 16.43 29.97 -32.36
N SER A 26 16.09 29.73 -33.63
CA SER A 26 14.88 30.26 -34.28
C SER A 26 13.86 29.20 -34.72
N VAL A 27 13.98 27.92 -34.23
CA VAL A 27 13.03 26.89 -34.61
C VAL A 27 11.70 27.06 -33.81
N LYS A 28 10.61 27.38 -34.54
CA LYS A 28 9.27 27.38 -33.94
C LYS A 28 8.93 25.98 -33.41
N ARG A 29 8.42 25.89 -32.19
CA ARG A 29 8.04 24.63 -31.54
C ARG A 29 6.52 24.61 -31.30
N ASP A 30 5.93 23.44 -31.37
CA ASP A 30 4.53 23.21 -31.02
C ASP A 30 4.32 23.23 -29.50
N SER A 31 3.07 23.06 -29.04
CA SER A 31 2.67 23.01 -27.63
C SER A 31 3.31 21.85 -26.84
N LEU A 32 3.92 20.87 -27.51
CA LEU A 32 4.62 19.73 -26.97
C LEU A 32 6.15 19.89 -27.05
N GLY A 33 6.65 21.07 -27.47
CA GLY A 33 8.07 21.38 -27.55
C GLY A 33 8.77 20.79 -28.78
N ARG A 34 8.06 20.23 -29.76
CA ARG A 34 8.59 19.64 -30.98
C ARG A 34 8.80 20.70 -32.06
N ALA A 35 9.86 20.56 -32.85
CA ALA A 35 10.12 21.46 -33.96
C ALA A 35 9.02 21.38 -35.00
N ILE A 36 8.46 22.56 -35.40
CA ILE A 36 7.50 22.67 -36.50
C ILE A 36 8.29 22.61 -37.80
N ILE A 37 8.13 21.53 -38.55
CA ILE A 37 8.81 21.32 -39.83
C ILE A 37 7.93 21.89 -40.96
N ASP A 38 8.54 22.64 -41.84
CA ASP A 38 7.85 23.18 -43.04
C ASP A 38 7.67 22.04 -44.06
N THR A 39 6.43 21.61 -44.23
CA THR A 39 6.06 20.51 -45.14
C THR A 39 5.84 20.94 -46.58
N THR A 40 5.91 22.23 -46.89
CA THR A 40 5.62 22.76 -48.25
C THR A 40 6.68 22.44 -49.27
N LYS A 41 7.89 22.06 -48.81
CA LYS A 41 9.05 21.71 -49.68
C LYS A 41 9.33 20.21 -49.75
N MET A 42 8.47 19.38 -49.15
CA MET A 42 8.62 17.94 -49.11
C MET A 42 7.99 17.29 -50.38
N ASP A 43 8.66 16.25 -50.90
CA ASP A 43 8.05 15.43 -51.91
C ASP A 43 6.97 14.51 -51.32
N SER A 44 6.19 13.84 -52.18
CA SER A 44 5.08 12.98 -51.77
C SER A 44 5.50 11.82 -50.85
N LEU A 45 6.70 11.29 -51.02
CA LEU A 45 7.22 10.18 -50.19
C LEU A 45 7.69 10.71 -48.84
N GLN A 46 8.40 11.82 -48.82
CA GLN A 46 8.84 12.46 -47.58
C GLN A 46 7.66 12.93 -46.71
N LEU A 47 6.60 13.45 -47.37
CA LEU A 47 5.37 13.84 -46.69
C LEU A 47 4.65 12.64 -46.08
N ALA A 48 4.59 11.50 -46.79
CA ALA A 48 3.99 10.26 -46.26
C ALA A 48 4.75 9.73 -45.05
N ILE A 49 6.09 9.73 -45.09
CA ILE A 49 6.95 9.34 -43.96
C ILE A 49 6.77 10.27 -42.79
N TYR A 50 6.71 11.57 -43.01
CA TYR A 50 6.47 12.57 -41.97
C TYR A 50 5.13 12.34 -41.26
N HIS A 51 4.04 12.15 -42.03
CA HIS A 51 2.71 11.87 -41.45
C HIS A 51 2.69 10.53 -40.68
N HIS A 52 3.36 9.50 -41.19
CA HIS A 52 3.45 8.21 -40.48
C HIS A 52 4.19 8.36 -39.15
N ASN A 53 5.36 9.01 -39.16
CA ASN A 53 6.15 9.23 -37.94
C ASN A 53 5.38 10.09 -36.92
N LYS A 54 4.67 11.11 -37.37
CA LYS A 54 3.84 11.94 -36.50
C LYS A 54 2.72 11.13 -35.84
N LEU A 55 2.05 10.24 -36.57
CA LEU A 55 1.03 9.33 -36.00
C LEU A 55 1.61 8.38 -34.95
N VAL A 56 2.82 7.86 -35.19
CA VAL A 56 3.53 6.99 -34.23
C VAL A 56 3.90 7.77 -32.98
N ASP A 57 4.46 8.97 -33.12
CA ASP A 57 4.82 9.83 -31.98
C ASP A 57 3.60 10.24 -31.15
N ASP A 58 2.48 10.60 -31.80
CA ASP A 58 1.23 10.91 -31.13
C ASP A 58 0.65 9.69 -30.39
N SER A 59 0.77 8.48 -30.95
CA SER A 59 0.38 7.23 -30.31
C SER A 59 1.23 6.93 -29.06
N ILE A 60 2.55 7.10 -29.16
CA ILE A 60 3.49 6.91 -28.04
C ILE A 60 3.20 7.92 -26.93
N HIS A 61 2.90 9.17 -27.30
CA HIS A 61 2.56 10.21 -26.33
C HIS A 61 1.24 9.90 -25.61
N LEU A 62 0.20 9.48 -26.34
CA LEU A 62 -1.08 9.04 -25.78
C LEU A 62 -0.90 7.85 -24.83
N ASP A 63 -0.07 6.87 -25.20
CA ASP A 63 0.26 5.72 -24.33
C ASP A 63 1.01 6.17 -23.06
N SER A 64 1.89 7.13 -23.15
CA SER A 64 2.63 7.66 -22.00
C SER A 64 1.72 8.44 -21.05
N VAL A 65 0.75 9.21 -21.57
CA VAL A 65 -0.26 9.91 -20.77
C VAL A 65 -1.25 8.94 -20.14
N ASN A 66 -1.66 7.89 -20.88
CA ASN A 66 -2.55 6.84 -20.35
C ASN A 66 -1.85 5.95 -19.32
N LYS A 67 -0.54 5.72 -19.43
CA LYS A 67 0.25 5.03 -18.39
C LYS A 67 0.26 5.79 -17.07
N LYS A 68 0.18 7.12 -17.05
CA LYS A 68 0.04 7.91 -15.81
C LYS A 68 -1.32 7.73 -15.12
N LYS A 69 -2.34 7.21 -15.81
CA LYS A 69 -3.66 6.87 -15.25
C LYS A 69 -3.82 5.40 -14.85
N LYS A 70 -2.79 4.57 -15.01
CA LYS A 70 -2.86 3.17 -14.56
C LYS A 70 -2.95 3.12 -13.05
N ASN A 71 -3.95 2.40 -12.56
CA ASN A 71 -4.24 2.07 -11.16
C ASN A 71 -3.13 1.20 -10.52
N GLY A 72 -1.87 1.60 -10.63
CA GLY A 72 -0.73 0.92 -10.04
C GLY A 72 -0.36 1.50 -8.67
N ILE A 73 0.50 0.80 -7.98
CA ILE A 73 1.20 1.24 -6.78
C ILE A 73 2.22 2.29 -7.21
N ASP A 74 2.19 3.49 -6.60
CA ASP A 74 2.98 4.65 -7.04
C ASP A 74 4.46 4.58 -6.60
N ALA A 75 4.76 3.73 -5.60
CA ALA A 75 6.11 3.49 -5.07
C ALA A 75 6.49 2.00 -5.17
N PRO A 76 7.79 1.67 -5.19
CA PRO A 76 8.23 0.28 -5.19
C PRO A 76 7.81 -0.44 -3.91
N VAL A 77 7.23 -1.63 -4.04
CA VAL A 77 6.93 -2.52 -2.93
C VAL A 77 8.05 -3.54 -2.82
N ASN A 78 8.75 -3.53 -1.71
CA ASN A 78 9.74 -4.55 -1.39
C ASN A 78 9.06 -5.65 -0.58
N PHE A 79 9.20 -6.90 -1.02
CA PHE A 79 8.64 -8.03 -0.31
C PHE A 79 9.64 -9.18 -0.24
N SER A 80 9.60 -9.92 0.85
CA SER A 80 10.43 -11.10 1.09
C SER A 80 9.62 -12.18 1.82
N ALA A 81 10.00 -13.42 1.64
CA ALA A 81 9.45 -14.58 2.31
C ALA A 81 10.57 -15.58 2.58
N ASN A 82 10.55 -16.25 3.72
CA ASN A 82 11.60 -17.22 4.09
C ASN A 82 11.34 -18.62 3.52
N ASP A 83 10.08 -18.99 3.32
CA ASP A 83 9.71 -20.33 2.84
C ASP A 83 9.48 -20.35 1.33
N SER A 84 8.41 -19.73 0.86
CA SER A 84 8.07 -19.77 -0.54
C SER A 84 7.34 -18.51 -1.01
N MET A 85 7.44 -18.25 -2.31
CA MET A 85 6.74 -17.18 -2.99
C MET A 85 6.10 -17.71 -4.26
N VAL A 86 4.78 -17.51 -4.39
CA VAL A 86 4.01 -17.93 -5.57
C VAL A 86 3.34 -16.70 -6.18
N TYR A 87 3.60 -16.46 -7.46
CA TYR A 87 2.97 -15.37 -8.20
C TYR A 87 1.95 -15.91 -9.21
N ASP A 88 0.68 -15.56 -9.01
CA ASP A 88 -0.39 -15.80 -9.97
C ASP A 88 -0.46 -14.63 -10.95
N ALA A 89 0.05 -14.85 -12.16
CA ALA A 89 0.11 -13.83 -13.21
C ALA A 89 -1.28 -13.42 -13.73
N GLN A 90 -2.26 -14.34 -13.70
CA GLN A 90 -3.61 -14.07 -14.19
C GLN A 90 -4.37 -13.15 -13.23
N LYS A 91 -4.28 -13.43 -11.93
CA LYS A 91 -4.90 -12.64 -10.86
C LYS A 91 -4.03 -11.48 -10.38
N LYS A 92 -2.76 -11.43 -10.81
CA LYS A 92 -1.74 -10.46 -10.35
C LYS A 92 -1.59 -10.45 -8.83
N VAL A 93 -1.62 -11.63 -8.21
CA VAL A 93 -1.50 -11.82 -6.77
C VAL A 93 -0.20 -12.54 -6.45
N ALA A 94 0.61 -11.95 -5.57
CA ALA A 94 1.77 -12.61 -4.99
C ALA A 94 1.40 -13.18 -3.62
N HIS A 95 1.58 -14.48 -3.44
CA HIS A 95 1.43 -15.18 -2.16
C HIS A 95 2.81 -15.42 -1.57
N LEU A 96 3.02 -14.97 -0.34
CA LEU A 96 4.24 -15.08 0.43
C LEU A 96 3.98 -15.99 1.64
N TYR A 97 4.89 -16.90 1.90
CA TYR A 97 4.78 -17.87 3.00
C TYR A 97 6.07 -17.92 3.82
N GLY A 98 5.93 -18.10 5.13
CA GLY A 98 7.02 -18.22 6.08
C GLY A 98 7.69 -16.90 6.40
N SER A 99 7.39 -16.32 7.57
CA SER A 99 7.98 -15.05 8.07
C SER A 99 8.11 -13.98 7.00
N SER A 100 7.00 -13.78 6.29
CA SER A 100 6.93 -12.86 5.15
C SER A 100 6.97 -11.41 5.61
N ASN A 101 7.60 -10.56 4.81
CA ASN A 101 7.69 -9.12 5.06
C ASN A 101 7.32 -8.34 3.78
N VAL A 102 6.53 -7.29 3.93
CA VAL A 102 6.18 -6.35 2.85
C VAL A 102 6.45 -4.94 3.34
N LYS A 103 7.34 -4.23 2.62
CA LYS A 103 7.67 -2.82 2.90
C LYS A 103 7.19 -1.94 1.76
N TYR A 104 6.47 -0.89 2.11
CA TYR A 104 5.98 0.11 1.19
C TYR A 104 6.07 1.50 1.84
N GLU A 105 6.86 2.41 1.27
CA GLU A 105 7.17 3.71 1.87
C GLU A 105 7.63 3.57 3.34
N THR A 106 6.84 4.11 4.28
CA THR A 106 7.09 4.03 5.74
C THR A 106 6.39 2.85 6.41
N MET A 107 5.69 2.01 5.64
CA MET A 107 4.96 0.85 6.15
C MET A 107 5.85 -0.40 6.15
N ASP A 108 5.84 -1.13 7.25
CA ASP A 108 6.45 -2.45 7.40
C ASP A 108 5.37 -3.43 7.92
N LEU A 109 5.03 -4.43 7.11
CA LEU A 109 4.06 -5.47 7.44
C LEU A 109 4.75 -6.82 7.45
N LYS A 110 4.73 -7.50 8.60
CA LYS A 110 5.29 -8.84 8.78
C LYS A 110 4.19 -9.82 9.15
N SER A 111 4.20 -11.01 8.59
CA SER A 111 3.25 -12.08 8.91
C SER A 111 3.75 -13.42 8.40
N GLU A 112 3.19 -14.51 8.90
CA GLU A 112 3.49 -15.84 8.36
C GLU A 112 2.97 -16.02 6.94
N LYS A 113 1.80 -15.48 6.64
CA LYS A 113 1.19 -15.55 5.31
C LYS A 113 0.74 -14.17 4.85
N ILE A 114 1.21 -13.74 3.67
CA ILE A 114 0.81 -12.48 3.05
C ILE A 114 0.37 -12.76 1.61
N ALA A 115 -0.77 -12.19 1.21
CA ALA A 115 -1.25 -12.17 -0.17
C ALA A 115 -1.32 -10.70 -0.64
N LEU A 116 -0.52 -10.35 -1.64
CA LEU A 116 -0.44 -9.02 -2.21
C LEU A 116 -1.09 -8.99 -3.59
N ASN A 117 -2.19 -8.29 -3.73
CA ASN A 117 -2.83 -8.03 -5.01
C ASN A 117 -2.30 -6.71 -5.59
N MET A 118 -1.55 -6.81 -6.70
CA MET A 118 -0.90 -5.64 -7.31
C MET A 118 -1.88 -4.77 -8.10
N ASP A 119 -2.99 -5.32 -8.56
CA ASP A 119 -3.98 -4.58 -9.35
C ASP A 119 -4.87 -3.70 -8.46
N SER A 120 -5.38 -4.26 -7.37
CA SER A 120 -6.19 -3.53 -6.38
C SER A 120 -5.36 -2.78 -5.34
N SER A 121 -4.04 -2.99 -5.31
CA SER A 121 -3.13 -2.44 -4.29
C SER A 121 -3.50 -2.84 -2.85
N ILE A 122 -4.06 -4.04 -2.69
CA ILE A 122 -4.49 -4.57 -1.39
C ILE A 122 -3.55 -5.68 -0.94
N VAL A 123 -3.10 -5.59 0.30
CA VAL A 123 -2.39 -6.66 0.99
C VAL A 123 -3.30 -7.29 2.04
N HIS A 124 -3.32 -8.62 2.08
CA HIS A 124 -3.95 -9.40 3.12
C HIS A 124 -2.87 -10.16 3.89
N ALA A 125 -2.87 -10.03 5.20
CA ALA A 125 -1.93 -10.73 6.09
C ALA A 125 -2.69 -11.55 7.12
N THR A 126 -2.22 -12.77 7.37
CA THR A 126 -2.82 -13.69 8.35
C THR A 126 -1.75 -14.53 9.01
N GLY A 127 -1.92 -14.85 10.30
CA GLY A 127 -1.16 -15.91 10.94
C GLY A 127 -1.57 -17.29 10.43
N VAL A 128 -0.86 -18.31 10.87
CA VAL A 128 -1.13 -19.73 10.57
C VAL A 128 -1.42 -20.48 11.87
N PHE A 129 -2.46 -21.31 11.85
CA PHE A 129 -2.75 -22.20 12.96
C PHE A 129 -1.76 -23.37 12.95
N LYS A 130 -1.06 -23.56 14.07
CA LYS A 130 -0.30 -24.78 14.30
C LYS A 130 -1.21 -25.85 14.89
N ASP A 131 -1.36 -26.96 14.18
CA ASP A 131 -2.23 -28.08 14.61
C ASP A 131 -1.83 -28.65 15.98
N SER A 132 -0.52 -28.63 16.31
CA SER A 132 0.01 -29.12 17.57
C SER A 132 -0.42 -28.32 18.80
N THR A 133 -0.60 -27.02 18.68
CA THR A 133 -0.92 -26.10 19.80
C THR A 133 -2.28 -25.47 19.71
N LYS A 134 -3.00 -25.61 18.58
CA LYS A 134 -4.25 -24.91 18.25
C LYS A 134 -4.15 -23.38 18.43
N GLN A 135 -2.95 -22.84 18.37
CA GLN A 135 -2.69 -21.42 18.50
C GLN A 135 -2.34 -20.79 17.15
N LEU A 136 -2.79 -19.57 16.95
CA LEU A 136 -2.40 -18.76 15.81
C LEU A 136 -0.97 -18.27 16.03
N THR A 137 -0.09 -18.51 15.07
CA THR A 137 1.33 -18.12 15.12
C THR A 137 1.70 -17.30 13.90
N GLY A 138 2.74 -16.46 14.05
CA GLY A 138 3.15 -15.57 12.98
C GLY A 138 2.08 -14.55 12.58
N THR A 139 1.38 -14.04 13.59
CA THR A 139 0.33 -13.04 13.46
C THR A 139 0.86 -11.76 12.79
N PRO A 140 0.03 -11.06 11.99
CA PRO A 140 0.43 -9.84 11.36
C PRO A 140 0.87 -8.77 12.35
N THR A 141 2.07 -8.24 12.15
CA THR A 141 2.57 -7.04 12.81
C THR A 141 2.73 -5.93 11.78
N PHE A 142 2.12 -4.80 12.03
CA PHE A 142 2.10 -3.64 11.15
C PHE A 142 2.74 -2.46 11.85
N ALA A 143 3.71 -1.84 11.19
CA ALA A 143 4.35 -0.62 11.64
C ALA A 143 4.22 0.47 10.56
N MET A 144 3.85 1.68 10.94
CA MET A 144 3.76 2.82 10.04
C MET A 144 3.99 4.12 10.82
N GLY A 145 5.18 4.72 10.68
CA GLY A 145 5.58 5.84 11.52
C GLY A 145 5.70 5.46 12.99
N SER A 146 4.94 6.11 13.85
CA SER A 146 4.84 5.79 15.30
C SER A 146 3.81 4.71 15.62
N ASP A 147 3.01 4.27 14.65
CA ASP A 147 1.90 3.37 14.86
C ASP A 147 2.37 1.91 14.74
N ASN A 148 2.20 1.13 15.79
CA ASN A 148 2.49 -0.30 15.81
C ASN A 148 1.24 -1.08 16.22
N TYR A 149 0.86 -2.05 15.40
CA TYR A 149 -0.29 -2.92 15.64
C TYR A 149 0.09 -4.37 15.47
N GLU A 150 -0.39 -5.20 16.36
CA GLU A 150 -0.42 -6.65 16.19
C GLU A 150 -1.89 -7.08 16.00
N SER A 151 -2.15 -8.08 15.17
CA SER A 151 -3.51 -8.50 14.85
C SER A 151 -3.55 -9.95 14.36
N ASP A 152 -4.71 -10.60 14.45
CA ASP A 152 -4.87 -11.94 13.88
C ASP A 152 -4.96 -11.92 12.37
N THR A 153 -5.67 -10.94 11.82
CA THR A 153 -5.79 -10.73 10.38
C THR A 153 -5.84 -9.25 10.03
N MET A 154 -5.24 -8.90 8.92
CA MET A 154 -5.21 -7.53 8.42
C MET A 154 -5.43 -7.50 6.91
N ALA A 155 -6.19 -6.52 6.44
CA ALA A 155 -6.27 -6.11 5.06
C ALA A 155 -5.96 -4.62 4.98
N PHE A 156 -5.02 -4.23 4.11
CA PHE A 156 -4.61 -2.85 3.94
C PHE A 156 -4.49 -2.50 2.46
N ASN A 157 -4.99 -1.33 2.09
CA ASN A 157 -4.89 -0.80 0.74
C ASN A 157 -3.81 0.29 0.70
N PHE A 158 -2.75 0.05 -0.06
CA PHE A 158 -1.61 0.98 -0.17
C PHE A 158 -2.00 2.33 -0.77
N LYS A 159 -2.91 2.32 -1.74
CA LYS A 159 -3.32 3.52 -2.46
C LYS A 159 -4.23 4.43 -1.64
N THR A 160 -5.23 3.83 -0.99
CA THR A 160 -6.21 4.59 -0.19
C THR A 160 -5.78 4.76 1.27
N LYS A 161 -4.69 4.09 1.69
CA LYS A 161 -4.17 4.07 3.08
C LYS A 161 -5.20 3.61 4.12
N LYS A 162 -6.26 2.90 3.67
CA LYS A 162 -7.33 2.36 4.50
C LYS A 162 -7.05 0.91 4.85
N GLY A 163 -7.40 0.52 6.07
CA GLY A 163 -7.21 -0.84 6.57
C GLY A 163 -8.40 -1.37 7.34
N LEU A 164 -8.56 -2.70 7.29
CA LEU A 164 -9.46 -3.48 8.14
C LEU A 164 -8.61 -4.45 8.95
N ILE A 165 -8.80 -4.46 10.26
CA ILE A 165 -7.99 -5.22 11.20
C ILE A 165 -8.93 -5.99 12.13
N ARG A 166 -8.63 -7.24 12.38
CA ARG A 166 -9.35 -8.08 13.33
C ARG A 166 -8.45 -8.47 14.49
N ASN A 167 -9.01 -8.43 15.70
CA ASN A 167 -8.32 -8.75 16.95
C ASN A 167 -7.03 -7.96 17.08
N VAL A 168 -7.14 -6.63 16.93
CA VAL A 168 -5.99 -5.74 17.03
C VAL A 168 -5.54 -5.60 18.48
N TYR A 169 -4.24 -5.59 18.68
CA TYR A 169 -3.58 -5.22 19.91
C TYR A 169 -2.58 -4.10 19.61
N THR A 170 -2.63 -3.04 20.40
CA THR A 170 -1.69 -1.92 20.30
C THR A 170 -1.42 -1.35 21.68
N GLN A 171 -0.16 -1.04 21.91
CA GLN A 171 0.25 -0.28 23.09
C GLN A 171 0.24 1.21 22.74
N GLN A 172 -0.45 1.99 23.55
CA GLN A 172 -0.50 3.43 23.43
C GLN A 172 -0.04 4.05 24.75
N GLN A 173 1.20 4.52 24.77
CA GLN A 173 1.86 5.05 26.00
C GLN A 173 1.81 4.05 27.18
N GLU A 174 1.07 4.34 28.23
CA GLU A 174 0.95 3.52 29.44
C GLU A 174 -0.20 2.52 29.39
N GLY A 175 -0.98 2.48 28.31
CA GLY A 175 -2.16 1.62 28.21
C GLY A 175 -2.12 0.69 26.99
N PHE A 176 -2.85 -0.39 27.15
CA PHE A 176 -3.02 -1.41 26.10
C PHE A 176 -4.45 -1.35 25.59
N LEU A 177 -4.56 -1.29 24.28
CA LEU A 177 -5.85 -1.21 23.61
C LEU A 177 -6.02 -2.45 22.72
N ARG A 178 -7.08 -3.19 22.96
CA ARG A 178 -7.48 -4.36 22.15
C ARG A 178 -8.83 -4.08 21.51
N SER A 179 -9.07 -4.62 20.34
CA SER A 179 -10.36 -4.49 19.69
C SER A 179 -10.63 -5.68 18.79
N GLU A 180 -11.86 -6.16 18.78
CA GLU A 180 -12.30 -7.26 17.93
C GLU A 180 -12.29 -6.85 16.46
N ARG A 181 -12.76 -5.66 16.15
CA ARG A 181 -12.83 -5.11 14.79
C ARG A 181 -12.37 -3.68 14.76
N SER A 182 -11.43 -3.39 13.88
CA SER A 182 -10.90 -2.05 13.70
C SER A 182 -10.84 -1.67 12.23
N LYS A 183 -11.12 -0.42 11.93
CA LYS A 183 -11.00 0.18 10.60
C LYS A 183 -10.11 1.39 10.68
N ARG A 184 -9.02 1.39 9.93
CA ARG A 184 -8.14 2.54 9.76
C ARG A 184 -8.57 3.36 8.57
N ASN A 185 -8.69 4.66 8.74
CA ASN A 185 -8.93 5.61 7.65
C ASN A 185 -7.61 6.11 7.04
N ASP A 186 -7.73 6.85 5.94
CA ASP A 186 -6.65 7.50 5.20
C ASP A 186 -5.85 8.53 6.03
N ASN A 187 -6.52 9.23 6.94
CA ASN A 187 -5.90 10.19 7.88
C ASN A 187 -5.25 9.54 9.12
N GLY A 188 -5.17 8.20 9.18
CA GLY A 188 -4.59 7.46 10.29
C GLY A 188 -5.52 7.21 11.47
N GLU A 189 -6.72 7.78 11.49
CA GLU A 189 -7.70 7.52 12.56
C GLU A 189 -8.19 6.07 12.52
N ILE A 190 -8.38 5.47 13.70
CA ILE A 190 -8.83 4.09 13.84
C ILE A 190 -10.17 4.06 14.54
N PHE A 191 -11.16 3.49 13.89
CA PHE A 191 -12.48 3.21 14.46
C PHE A 191 -12.50 1.78 14.95
N MET A 192 -12.88 1.60 16.20
CA MET A 192 -12.90 0.32 16.90
C MET A 192 -14.31 -0.06 17.33
N GLN A 193 -14.58 -1.35 17.30
CA GLN A 193 -15.77 -1.95 17.89
C GLN A 193 -15.36 -3.03 18.90
N HIS A 194 -16.06 -3.13 20.01
CA HIS A 194 -15.76 -4.04 21.11
C HIS A 194 -14.32 -3.89 21.58
N GLY A 195 -13.95 -2.66 21.93
CA GLY A 195 -12.63 -2.33 22.43
C GLY A 195 -12.48 -2.68 23.92
N ARG A 196 -11.25 -2.95 24.35
CA ARG A 196 -10.86 -3.10 25.76
C ARG A 196 -9.64 -2.23 26.00
N TYR A 197 -9.71 -1.35 26.97
CA TYR A 197 -8.59 -0.53 27.38
C TYR A 197 -8.17 -0.92 28.80
N THR A 198 -6.91 -1.18 29.01
CA THR A 198 -6.34 -1.56 30.31
C THR A 198 -4.92 -1.02 30.44
N THR A 199 -4.44 -0.86 31.67
CA THR A 199 -3.04 -0.56 31.97
C THR A 199 -2.25 -1.83 32.31
N CYS A 200 -2.88 -3.01 32.30
CA CYS A 200 -2.25 -4.30 32.55
C CYS A 200 -1.76 -4.93 31.23
N ASP A 201 -0.52 -5.39 31.18
CA ASP A 201 0.11 -6.01 29.99
C ASP A 201 -0.26 -7.49 29.78
N GLU A 202 -1.16 -8.02 30.58
CA GLU A 202 -1.55 -9.41 30.48
C GLU A 202 -2.54 -9.70 29.34
N LYS A 203 -2.48 -10.90 28.76
CA LYS A 203 -3.44 -11.34 27.74
C LYS A 203 -4.88 -11.35 28.25
N HIS A 204 -5.07 -11.64 29.55
CA HIS A 204 -6.34 -11.64 30.26
C HIS A 204 -6.20 -10.70 31.45
N PRO A 205 -6.40 -9.38 31.26
CA PRO A 205 -6.25 -8.42 32.34
C PRO A 205 -7.36 -8.57 33.37
N ASP A 206 -7.02 -8.46 34.66
CA ASP A 206 -7.97 -8.53 35.76
C ASP A 206 -9.01 -7.40 35.72
N PHE A 207 -8.66 -6.28 35.09
CA PHE A 207 -9.57 -5.14 34.93
C PHE A 207 -9.37 -4.50 33.56
N TYR A 208 -10.45 -4.04 32.99
CA TYR A 208 -10.44 -3.26 31.74
C TYR A 208 -11.68 -2.40 31.60
N LEU A 209 -11.55 -1.34 30.85
CA LEU A 209 -12.66 -0.55 30.38
C LEU A 209 -13.16 -1.14 29.06
N ALA A 210 -14.36 -1.69 29.06
CA ALA A 210 -15.00 -2.20 27.86
C ALA A 210 -15.62 -1.06 27.08
N LEU A 211 -15.17 -0.87 25.83
CA LEU A 211 -15.58 0.20 24.94
C LEU A 211 -16.48 -0.38 23.85
N SER A 212 -17.73 0.03 23.77
CA SER A 212 -18.62 -0.45 22.70
C SER A 212 -18.15 0.05 21.34
N ARG A 213 -17.81 1.32 21.26
CA ARG A 213 -17.16 1.94 20.09
C ARG A 213 -16.11 2.92 20.55
N ALA A 214 -15.01 2.98 19.84
CA ALA A 214 -13.98 3.96 20.08
C ALA A 214 -13.39 4.50 18.78
N LYS A 215 -12.93 5.73 18.83
CA LYS A 215 -12.17 6.40 17.78
C LYS A 215 -10.80 6.76 18.35
N VAL A 216 -9.76 6.15 17.84
CA VAL A 216 -8.37 6.45 18.22
C VAL A 216 -7.82 7.47 17.23
N ARG A 217 -7.27 8.55 17.73
CA ARG A 217 -6.49 9.54 16.98
C ARG A 217 -5.03 9.42 17.43
N PRO A 218 -4.17 8.74 16.69
CA PRO A 218 -2.79 8.48 17.09
C PRO A 218 -2.08 9.77 17.51
N GLY A 219 -1.39 9.72 18.65
CA GLY A 219 -0.67 10.88 19.21
C GLY A 219 -1.54 12.00 19.75
N LYS A 220 -2.88 11.85 19.80
CA LYS A 220 -3.81 12.84 20.34
C LYS A 220 -4.64 12.28 21.48
N ASP A 221 -5.60 11.42 21.18
CA ASP A 221 -6.55 10.90 22.16
C ASP A 221 -7.31 9.66 21.65
N VAL A 222 -8.04 9.03 22.57
CA VAL A 222 -9.08 8.04 22.31
C VAL A 222 -10.42 8.59 22.76
N VAL A 223 -11.38 8.70 21.87
CA VAL A 223 -12.77 9.05 22.18
C VAL A 223 -13.62 7.79 22.14
N PHE A 224 -14.47 7.57 23.13
CA PHE A 224 -15.29 6.36 23.23
C PHE A 224 -16.73 6.63 23.62
N VAL A 225 -17.63 5.72 23.21
CA VAL A 225 -19.09 5.75 23.50
C VAL A 225 -19.69 4.35 23.41
N PRO A 226 -20.55 3.91 24.34
CA PRO A 226 -20.35 4.04 25.78
C PRO A 226 -19.24 3.09 26.27
N ALA A 227 -18.84 3.25 27.53
CA ALA A 227 -17.89 2.36 28.18
C ALA A 227 -18.41 1.90 29.54
N TYR A 228 -17.96 0.73 29.98
CA TYR A 228 -18.21 0.22 31.33
C TYR A 228 -16.98 -0.51 31.87
N LEU A 229 -16.81 -0.43 33.20
CA LEU A 229 -15.68 -1.07 33.88
C LEU A 229 -15.98 -2.55 34.08
N VAL A 230 -15.03 -3.41 33.77
CA VAL A 230 -15.06 -4.85 34.04
C VAL A 230 -13.90 -5.16 34.97
N VAL A 231 -14.18 -5.91 36.04
CA VAL A 231 -13.17 -6.37 37.01
C VAL A 231 -13.38 -7.85 37.24
N ALA A 232 -12.33 -8.65 37.10
CA ALA A 232 -12.38 -10.13 37.18
C ALA A 232 -13.51 -10.72 36.33
N ASP A 233 -13.62 -10.23 35.07
CA ASP A 233 -14.66 -10.60 34.10
C ASP A 233 -16.12 -10.27 34.52
N VAL A 234 -16.32 -9.57 35.65
CA VAL A 234 -17.62 -9.11 36.07
C VAL A 234 -17.83 -7.67 35.66
N PRO A 235 -18.84 -7.35 34.82
CA PRO A 235 -19.16 -5.98 34.48
C PRO A 235 -19.78 -5.26 35.69
N LEU A 236 -19.19 -4.14 36.07
CA LEU A 236 -19.73 -3.29 37.13
C LEU A 236 -20.88 -2.44 36.59
N PRO A 237 -21.87 -2.11 37.42
CA PRO A 237 -23.00 -1.27 37.03
C PRO A 237 -22.63 0.21 36.89
N LEU A 238 -21.42 0.47 36.45
CA LEU A 238 -20.88 1.80 36.19
C LEU A 238 -20.69 1.99 34.71
N ALA A 239 -21.59 2.70 34.07
CA ALA A 239 -21.51 3.00 32.64
C ALA A 239 -21.15 4.49 32.46
N ILE A 240 -20.18 4.72 31.58
CA ILE A 240 -19.77 6.06 31.16
C ILE A 240 -20.36 6.26 29.75
N PRO A 241 -21.33 7.19 29.56
CA PRO A 241 -22.00 7.33 28.27
C PRO A 241 -21.08 7.80 27.15
N TYR A 242 -20.11 8.64 27.48
CA TYR A 242 -19.03 9.06 26.55
C TYR A 242 -17.82 9.53 27.35
N GLY A 243 -16.66 9.46 26.75
CA GLY A 243 -15.44 9.96 27.37
C GLY A 243 -14.29 10.02 26.37
N PHE A 244 -13.15 10.53 26.84
CA PHE A 244 -11.92 10.55 26.07
C PHE A 244 -10.71 10.38 26.99
N PHE A 245 -9.67 9.77 26.45
CA PHE A 245 -8.35 9.69 27.06
C PHE A 245 -7.39 10.51 26.22
N PRO A 246 -6.86 11.62 26.70
CA PRO A 246 -5.80 12.32 25.99
C PRO A 246 -4.50 11.51 26.09
N PHE A 247 -3.77 11.38 25.00
CA PHE A 247 -2.40 10.92 25.08
C PHE A 247 -1.55 12.08 25.57
N SER A 248 -1.11 12.00 26.84
CA SER A 248 -0.21 13.00 27.40
C SER A 248 1.10 12.98 26.60
N LYS A 249 1.50 14.11 26.03
CA LYS A 249 2.87 14.26 25.56
C LYS A 249 3.74 14.29 26.82
N SER A 250 4.60 13.30 27.00
CA SER A 250 5.71 13.40 27.94
C SER A 250 6.55 14.60 27.52
N TYR A 251 6.61 15.61 28.38
CA TYR A 251 7.52 16.74 28.25
C TYR A 251 8.92 16.32 28.65
#